data_82d57c423d4d0646ca9a2ac037a2d5a2
#
_entry.id   82d57c423d4d0646ca9a2ac037a2d5a2
#
_cell.length_a   1.000
_cell.length_b   1.000
_cell.length_c   1.000
_cell.angle_alpha   90.00
_cell.angle_beta   90.00
_cell.angle_gamma   90.00
#
_symmetry.space_group_name_H-M   'P 1'
#
loop_
_entity.id
_entity.type
_entity.pdbx_description
1 polymer ?
#
loop_
_entity_poly.entity_id
_entity_poly.type
_entity_poly.pdbx_seq_one_letter_code
_entity_poly.pdbx_strand_id
1 'polypeptide(L)'
;MALAILLAGLVGCGGSSNSADLVLHNAHVVCLDGSGAEAQALAIRDGMVVAVGKEHEVRNAFRGSPARDLRGATVYPGLIDAHSHLLGYALNLGHTNLVGTASWEEVLQRLAVDHTTSTSAWVRGRGWDQNDWPSQAFPDRTQLDSLFPNRPVALQRIDGHAVLANHVALRMTGLLNAGEIPGGEILRRADGQPTGVLIDGAADSLLARIPQPSQAEKAAALKQAQANLLAAGLTTVTDAGLDVEDIALLDSLHGSGDLVLRVVAMANPKEANFVAMAERGGWKTERLMAQSFKFYMDGALGSRGAALLEPYDDRPGHRGLLLQSIETYESQLRRIHADGFQAATHAIGDSAARLVLDVYERILGGPNDRRWRMEHAQVIHPDDVARFGASSIIPSVQPTHATSDMYWAGQRLGRGRIRRAYAYADLRDQLGMLPLGTDFPVEDIDPRKTFLAAVARQDVDRYPAEGFHLDQALSPKECLLGMTLWAALACQTDSLVGSIEVGKRADLIVVDRDWLLLADPHEVMTSRVWATYLDGELVYPADNTFLP
;
A
#
# COMPACT_ATOMS: atom_id res chain seq x y z
N MET A 1 -20.72 23.26 26.64
CA MET A 1 -21.62 22.25 27.24
C MET A 1 -20.77 21.09 27.67
N ALA A 2 -20.92 20.66 28.93
CA ALA A 2 -20.02 19.71 29.58
C ALA A 2 -20.00 18.35 28.89
N LEU A 3 -18.79 17.86 28.59
CA LEU A 3 -18.51 16.53 28.08
C LEU A 3 -18.82 15.52 29.18
N ALA A 4 -19.92 14.79 29.04
CA ALA A 4 -20.31 13.73 29.95
C ALA A 4 -19.40 12.50 29.65
N ILE A 5 -18.62 12.13 30.67
CA ILE A 5 -17.90 10.85 30.71
C ILE A 5 -18.95 9.75 30.71
N LEU A 6 -19.06 8.95 29.64
CA LEU A 6 -19.80 7.70 29.65
C LEU A 6 -18.98 6.66 30.43
N LEU A 7 -19.06 6.73 31.76
CA LEU A 7 -18.80 5.58 32.62
C LEU A 7 -20.00 4.63 32.45
N ALA A 8 -19.85 3.59 31.63
CA ALA A 8 -20.78 2.50 31.62
C ALA A 8 -20.75 1.85 33.02
N GLY A 9 -21.78 2.14 33.81
CA GLY A 9 -21.91 1.66 35.18
C GLY A 9 -22.10 0.14 35.21
N LEU A 10 -21.05 -0.59 35.53
CA LEU A 10 -21.12 -1.91 36.16
C LEU A 10 -21.09 -1.71 37.67
N VAL A 11 -22.25 -1.55 38.30
CA VAL A 11 -22.41 -1.72 39.75
C VAL A 11 -22.42 -3.22 40.02
N GLY A 12 -21.23 -3.79 40.18
CA GLY A 12 -21.01 -5.12 40.75
C GLY A 12 -20.22 -4.95 42.05
N CYS A 13 -20.86 -5.20 43.20
CA CYS A 13 -20.22 -5.31 44.49
C CYS A 13 -19.23 -6.47 44.50
N GLY A 14 -17.98 -6.18 44.37
CA GLY A 14 -16.83 -7.07 44.52
C GLY A 14 -15.60 -6.24 44.20
N GLY A 15 -14.72 -5.96 45.15
CA GLY A 15 -13.53 -5.13 45.01
C GLY A 15 -12.53 -5.69 44.00
N SER A 16 -12.83 -5.59 42.70
CA SER A 16 -11.82 -5.73 41.65
C SER A 16 -11.15 -4.37 41.48
N SER A 17 -9.90 -4.26 41.89
CA SER A 17 -9.06 -3.13 41.51
C SER A 17 -9.14 -2.95 39.99
N ASN A 18 -9.44 -1.74 39.50
CA ASN A 18 -9.30 -1.41 38.09
C ASN A 18 -7.82 -1.58 37.72
N SER A 19 -7.44 -2.76 37.21
CA SER A 19 -6.08 -3.04 36.74
C SER A 19 -6.00 -2.87 35.22
N ALA A 20 -4.89 -2.39 34.75
CA ALA A 20 -4.52 -2.39 33.34
C ALA A 20 -3.20 -3.14 33.17
N ASP A 21 -2.96 -3.70 31.98
CA ASP A 21 -1.69 -4.33 31.65
C ASP A 21 -0.61 -3.28 31.44
N LEU A 22 -1.02 -2.10 30.91
CA LEU A 22 -0.13 -0.96 30.68
C LEU A 22 -0.91 0.35 30.74
N VAL A 23 -0.32 1.37 31.35
CA VAL A 23 -0.76 2.76 31.28
C VAL A 23 0.32 3.59 30.60
N LEU A 24 0.00 4.15 29.43
CA LEU A 24 0.84 5.16 28.77
C LEU A 24 0.41 6.54 29.27
N HIS A 25 1.36 7.35 29.71
CA HIS A 25 1.05 8.66 30.30
C HIS A 25 2.11 9.71 29.99
N ASN A 26 1.87 10.97 30.38
CA ASN A 26 2.70 12.12 30.03
C ASN A 26 2.93 12.17 28.51
N ALA A 27 1.82 12.15 27.75
CA ALA A 27 1.80 12.10 26.30
C ALA A 27 0.85 13.13 25.71
N HIS A 28 1.01 13.46 24.44
CA HIS A 28 -0.02 14.09 23.63
C HIS A 28 -0.72 13.01 22.81
N VAL A 29 -1.89 12.58 23.28
CA VAL A 29 -2.65 11.49 22.63
C VAL A 29 -3.67 12.09 21.67
N VAL A 30 -3.49 11.89 20.39
CA VAL A 30 -4.36 12.35 19.31
C VAL A 30 -5.28 11.21 18.90
N CYS A 31 -6.52 11.25 19.32
CA CYS A 31 -7.43 10.09 19.22
C CYS A 31 -7.91 9.79 17.80
N LEU A 32 -8.02 10.79 16.93
CA LEU A 32 -8.53 10.68 15.55
C LEU A 32 -9.90 9.94 15.45
N ASP A 33 -10.73 10.11 16.48
CA ASP A 33 -12.06 9.50 16.63
C ASP A 33 -13.19 10.34 16.00
N GLY A 34 -12.85 11.39 15.28
CA GLY A 34 -13.79 12.35 14.71
C GLY A 34 -14.27 13.44 15.71
N SER A 35 -14.08 13.27 17.01
CA SER A 35 -14.49 14.27 18.03
C SER A 35 -13.49 15.43 18.13
N GLY A 36 -12.24 15.21 17.72
CA GLY A 36 -11.13 16.15 17.92
C GLY A 36 -10.66 16.23 19.38
N ALA A 37 -11.01 15.25 20.20
CA ALA A 37 -10.56 15.18 21.57
C ALA A 37 -9.06 14.85 21.65
N GLU A 38 -8.36 15.54 22.56
CA GLU A 38 -6.96 15.27 22.90
C GLU A 38 -6.91 14.70 24.32
N ALA A 39 -5.98 13.79 24.55
CA ALA A 39 -5.78 13.16 25.83
C ALA A 39 -4.29 13.20 26.23
N GLN A 40 -3.99 12.86 27.47
CA GLN A 40 -2.63 12.88 28.03
C GLN A 40 -2.19 11.49 28.49
N ALA A 41 -3.13 10.54 28.56
CA ALA A 41 -2.86 9.17 28.94
C ALA A 41 -3.93 8.23 28.41
N LEU A 42 -3.56 6.96 28.30
CA LEU A 42 -4.48 5.86 28.01
C LEU A 42 -4.09 4.62 28.82
N ALA A 43 -5.06 3.75 29.07
CA ALA A 43 -4.88 2.47 29.74
C ALA A 43 -5.27 1.33 28.82
N ILE A 44 -4.48 0.26 28.84
CA ILE A 44 -4.61 -0.91 27.98
C ILE A 44 -4.83 -2.14 28.87
N ARG A 45 -5.78 -2.99 28.48
CA ARG A 45 -6.05 -4.29 29.10
C ARG A 45 -6.48 -5.28 28.02
N ASP A 46 -5.92 -6.48 28.06
CA ASP A 46 -6.24 -7.55 27.10
C ASP A 46 -6.14 -7.09 25.62
N GLY A 47 -5.13 -6.27 25.34
CA GLY A 47 -4.90 -5.69 24.01
C GLY A 47 -5.86 -4.56 23.59
N MET A 48 -6.77 -4.14 24.46
CA MET A 48 -7.80 -3.15 24.18
C MET A 48 -7.54 -1.85 24.93
N VAL A 49 -7.89 -0.71 24.35
CA VAL A 49 -7.97 0.58 25.06
C VAL A 49 -9.15 0.52 26.01
N VAL A 50 -8.90 0.63 27.33
CA VAL A 50 -9.95 0.60 28.36
C VAL A 50 -10.21 1.96 29.00
N ALA A 51 -9.31 2.91 28.82
CA ALA A 51 -9.51 4.32 29.19
C ALA A 51 -8.61 5.22 28.34
N VAL A 52 -9.07 6.43 28.06
CA VAL A 52 -8.32 7.50 27.41
C VAL A 52 -8.80 8.83 27.99
N GLY A 53 -7.89 9.77 28.29
CA GLY A 53 -8.27 11.04 28.89
C GLY A 53 -7.12 11.78 29.56
N LYS A 54 -7.46 12.64 30.57
CA LYS A 54 -6.46 13.40 31.32
C LYS A 54 -5.56 12.48 32.14
N GLU A 55 -4.29 12.79 32.21
CA GLU A 55 -3.30 11.94 32.89
C GLU A 55 -3.70 11.59 34.32
N HIS A 56 -4.10 12.59 35.13
CA HIS A 56 -4.45 12.35 36.52
C HIS A 56 -5.69 11.46 36.69
N GLU A 57 -6.66 11.52 35.77
CA GLU A 57 -7.88 10.71 35.80
C GLU A 57 -7.54 9.25 35.50
N VAL A 58 -6.81 9.00 34.40
CA VAL A 58 -6.41 7.65 33.98
C VAL A 58 -5.50 7.00 35.01
N ARG A 59 -4.45 7.71 35.48
CA ARG A 59 -3.52 7.18 36.48
C ARG A 59 -4.18 6.86 37.82
N ASN A 60 -5.14 7.69 38.25
CA ASN A 60 -5.88 7.41 39.47
C ASN A 60 -6.84 6.21 39.34
N ALA A 61 -7.51 6.08 38.19
CA ALA A 61 -8.40 4.95 37.92
C ALA A 61 -7.67 3.60 37.86
N PHE A 62 -6.41 3.60 37.40
CA PHE A 62 -5.58 2.39 37.22
C PHE A 62 -4.33 2.42 38.12
N ARG A 63 -4.48 2.92 39.35
CA ARG A 63 -3.38 3.03 40.32
C ARG A 63 -2.79 1.65 40.61
N GLY A 64 -1.46 1.52 40.48
CA GLY A 64 -0.72 0.27 40.73
C GLY A 64 -0.55 -0.62 39.50
N SER A 65 -1.15 -0.27 38.37
CA SER A 65 -0.86 -0.90 37.08
C SER A 65 0.53 -0.52 36.56
N PRO A 66 1.18 -1.38 35.76
CA PRO A 66 2.40 -1.02 35.03
C PRO A 66 2.18 0.27 34.24
N ALA A 67 3.13 1.20 34.34
CA ALA A 67 2.97 2.50 33.68
C ALA A 67 4.27 2.91 32.98
N ARG A 68 4.12 3.57 31.84
CA ARG A 68 5.24 4.10 31.03
C ARG A 68 5.06 5.59 30.80
N ASP A 69 6.07 6.35 31.20
CA ASP A 69 6.17 7.79 30.94
C ASP A 69 6.67 8.02 29.51
N LEU A 70 5.88 8.68 28.67
CA LEU A 70 6.21 8.99 27.28
C LEU A 70 6.89 10.36 27.10
N ARG A 71 7.18 11.08 28.21
CA ARG A 71 7.95 12.33 28.22
C ARG A 71 7.46 13.41 27.26
N GLY A 72 6.16 13.52 27.07
CA GLY A 72 5.55 14.49 26.18
C GLY A 72 5.50 14.08 24.70
N ALA A 73 5.87 12.84 24.36
CA ALA A 73 5.77 12.33 22.99
C ALA A 73 4.31 12.30 22.50
N THR A 74 4.14 12.34 21.19
CA THR A 74 2.82 12.25 20.56
C THR A 74 2.47 10.79 20.31
N VAL A 75 1.21 10.43 20.61
CA VAL A 75 0.64 9.10 20.33
C VAL A 75 -0.46 9.22 19.31
N TYR A 76 -0.35 8.50 18.21
CA TYR A 76 -1.38 8.33 17.21
C TYR A 76 -1.92 6.90 17.20
N PRO A 77 -3.11 6.65 16.63
CA PRO A 77 -3.49 5.30 16.22
C PRO A 77 -2.42 4.71 15.32
N GLY A 78 -2.23 3.41 15.35
CA GLY A 78 -1.35 2.72 14.41
C GLY A 78 -1.72 3.05 12.97
N LEU A 79 -0.71 3.32 12.14
CA LEU A 79 -0.94 3.70 10.75
C LEU A 79 -1.42 2.51 9.93
N ILE A 80 -2.28 2.80 8.97
CA ILE A 80 -2.91 1.83 8.07
C ILE A 80 -2.58 2.20 6.62
N ASP A 81 -2.00 1.27 5.88
CA ASP A 81 -1.87 1.38 4.44
C ASP A 81 -3.10 0.77 3.76
N ALA A 82 -3.94 1.62 3.15
CA ALA A 82 -5.20 1.16 2.56
C ALA A 82 -5.03 0.41 1.24
N HIS A 83 -3.87 0.51 0.58
CA HIS A 83 -3.58 -0.16 -0.70
C HIS A 83 -2.10 -0.42 -0.85
N SER A 84 -1.74 -1.69 -0.84
CA SER A 84 -0.35 -2.13 -1.02
C SER A 84 -0.30 -3.58 -1.51
N HIS A 85 0.91 -4.13 -1.71
CA HIS A 85 1.17 -5.51 -2.11
C HIS A 85 2.19 -6.13 -1.16
N LEU A 86 1.73 -6.52 0.04
CA LEU A 86 2.58 -7.03 1.13
C LEU A 86 3.44 -8.22 0.70
N LEU A 87 2.83 -9.25 0.11
CA LEU A 87 3.58 -10.43 -0.33
C LEU A 87 4.58 -10.09 -1.43
N GLY A 88 4.18 -9.21 -2.37
CA GLY A 88 5.06 -8.68 -3.41
C GLY A 88 6.28 -7.96 -2.83
N TYR A 89 6.07 -7.09 -1.85
CA TYR A 89 7.13 -6.40 -1.13
C TYR A 89 8.05 -7.39 -0.39
N ALA A 90 7.46 -8.31 0.36
CA ALA A 90 8.20 -9.31 1.11
C ALA A 90 9.16 -10.11 0.21
N LEU A 91 8.67 -10.59 -0.93
CA LEU A 91 9.47 -11.34 -1.88
C LEU A 91 10.55 -10.48 -2.55
N ASN A 92 10.27 -9.20 -2.77
CA ASN A 92 11.25 -8.27 -3.34
C ASN A 92 12.41 -7.95 -2.39
N LEU A 93 12.26 -8.12 -1.07
CA LEU A 93 13.38 -8.01 -0.11
C LEU A 93 14.51 -9.00 -0.38
N GLY A 94 14.21 -10.13 -1.02
CA GLY A 94 15.20 -11.10 -1.49
C GLY A 94 15.85 -10.76 -2.83
N HIS A 95 15.48 -9.66 -3.48
CA HIS A 95 16.03 -9.20 -4.75
C HIS A 95 17.01 -8.05 -4.51
N THR A 96 18.03 -7.95 -5.37
CA THR A 96 18.90 -6.76 -5.36
C THR A 96 18.07 -5.52 -5.71
N ASN A 97 18.11 -4.51 -4.83
CA ASN A 97 17.50 -3.22 -5.10
C ASN A 97 18.37 -2.42 -6.09
N LEU A 98 17.83 -2.18 -7.28
CA LEU A 98 18.50 -1.46 -8.36
C LEU A 98 17.94 -0.04 -8.57
N VAL A 99 16.99 0.39 -7.74
CA VAL A 99 16.39 1.72 -7.82
C VAL A 99 17.46 2.79 -7.57
N GLY A 100 17.45 3.85 -8.37
CA GLY A 100 18.36 4.98 -8.24
C GLY A 100 19.82 4.67 -8.63
N THR A 101 20.09 3.56 -9.35
CA THR A 101 21.41 3.34 -9.92
C THR A 101 21.70 4.37 -11.02
N ALA A 102 22.87 5.03 -10.91
CA ALA A 102 23.28 6.07 -11.84
C ALA A 102 24.04 5.53 -13.07
N SER A 103 24.32 4.24 -13.13
CA SER A 103 25.00 3.60 -14.25
C SER A 103 24.79 2.09 -14.29
N TRP A 104 25.09 1.48 -15.45
CA TRP A 104 25.10 0.02 -15.59
C TRP A 104 26.18 -0.64 -14.71
N GLU A 105 27.32 -0.01 -14.54
CA GLU A 105 28.41 -0.47 -13.68
C GLU A 105 27.97 -0.55 -12.21
N GLU A 106 27.17 0.39 -11.73
CA GLU A 106 26.62 0.36 -10.38
C GLU A 106 25.65 -0.81 -10.20
N VAL A 107 24.80 -1.10 -11.20
CA VAL A 107 23.94 -2.29 -11.21
C VAL A 107 24.76 -3.56 -11.01
N LEU A 108 25.83 -3.73 -11.79
CA LEU A 108 26.72 -4.90 -11.68
C LEU A 108 27.40 -4.99 -10.31
N GLN A 109 27.80 -3.85 -9.75
CA GLN A 109 28.42 -3.79 -8.42
C GLN A 109 27.44 -4.21 -7.33
N ARG A 110 26.19 -3.70 -7.32
CA ARG A 110 25.17 -4.10 -6.34
C ARG A 110 24.87 -5.60 -6.43
N LEU A 111 24.71 -6.13 -7.65
CA LEU A 111 24.51 -7.56 -7.86
C LEU A 111 25.69 -8.42 -7.34
N ALA A 112 26.93 -7.99 -7.58
CA ALA A 112 28.10 -8.69 -7.12
C ALA A 112 28.16 -8.74 -5.59
N VAL A 113 27.85 -7.64 -4.91
CA VAL A 113 27.82 -7.57 -3.44
C VAL A 113 26.75 -8.51 -2.87
N ASP A 114 25.50 -8.38 -3.32
CA ASP A 114 24.35 -9.10 -2.76
C ASP A 114 24.42 -10.61 -3.01
N HIS A 115 25.03 -11.01 -4.14
CA HIS A 115 25.06 -12.42 -4.53
C HIS A 115 26.40 -13.14 -4.31
N THR A 116 27.37 -12.49 -3.68
CA THR A 116 28.66 -13.12 -3.33
C THR A 116 28.48 -14.33 -2.42
N THR A 117 27.56 -14.26 -1.46
CA THR A 117 27.27 -15.32 -0.49
C THR A 117 25.91 -15.98 -0.68
N SER A 118 25.09 -15.49 -1.60
CA SER A 118 23.73 -15.98 -1.83
C SER A 118 23.75 -17.36 -2.48
N THR A 119 23.00 -18.29 -1.91
CA THR A 119 22.75 -19.65 -2.43
C THR A 119 21.51 -19.74 -3.31
N SER A 120 20.80 -18.63 -3.56
CA SER A 120 19.61 -18.59 -4.39
C SER A 120 19.89 -19.16 -5.80
N ALA A 121 18.99 -19.99 -6.31
CA ALA A 121 19.13 -20.59 -7.63
C ALA A 121 19.10 -19.53 -8.76
N TRP A 122 18.34 -18.43 -8.57
CA TRP A 122 18.27 -17.32 -9.49
C TRP A 122 18.88 -16.06 -8.85
N VAL A 123 19.58 -15.29 -9.67
CA VAL A 123 19.97 -13.90 -9.33
C VAL A 123 18.85 -13.00 -9.79
N ARG A 124 18.20 -12.33 -8.86
CA ARG A 124 17.07 -11.44 -9.15
C ARG A 124 17.37 -10.03 -8.67
N GLY A 125 16.98 -9.04 -9.47
CA GLY A 125 17.06 -7.64 -9.12
C GLY A 125 15.88 -6.88 -9.71
N ARG A 126 15.55 -5.74 -9.13
CA ARG A 126 14.47 -4.87 -9.61
C ARG A 126 14.83 -3.40 -9.44
N GLY A 127 14.38 -2.59 -10.39
CA GLY A 127 14.38 -1.15 -10.23
C GLY A 127 15.42 -0.40 -11.08
N TRP A 128 16.13 -1.08 -12.00
CA TRP A 128 16.99 -0.37 -12.93
C TRP A 128 16.16 0.44 -13.94
N ASP A 129 16.68 1.62 -14.30
CA ASP A 129 16.16 2.43 -15.39
C ASP A 129 17.34 3.05 -16.17
N GLN A 130 17.48 2.65 -17.45
CA GLN A 130 18.53 3.21 -18.30
C GLN A 130 18.32 4.70 -18.61
N ASN A 131 17.13 5.24 -18.43
CA ASN A 131 16.86 6.65 -18.64
C ASN A 131 17.58 7.54 -17.61
N ASP A 132 17.91 6.99 -16.43
CA ASP A 132 18.67 7.65 -15.38
C ASP A 132 20.18 7.63 -15.63
N TRP A 133 20.63 6.87 -16.65
CA TRP A 133 22.05 6.69 -16.94
C TRP A 133 22.54 7.64 -18.04
N PRO A 134 23.81 8.03 -18.04
CA PRO A 134 24.35 8.94 -19.07
C PRO A 134 24.17 8.43 -20.51
N SER A 135 24.23 7.12 -20.72
CA SER A 135 24.07 6.52 -22.05
C SER A 135 22.62 6.46 -22.53
N GLN A 136 21.66 6.42 -21.62
CA GLN A 136 20.22 6.17 -21.87
C GLN A 136 19.94 4.95 -22.79
N ALA A 137 20.92 4.10 -22.97
CA ALA A 137 20.82 2.92 -23.81
C ALA A 137 20.49 1.67 -22.98
N PHE A 138 19.69 0.78 -23.54
CA PHE A 138 19.48 -0.54 -22.92
C PHE A 138 20.81 -1.27 -22.75
N PRO A 139 21.03 -1.91 -21.57
CA PRO A 139 22.23 -2.70 -21.32
C PRO A 139 22.22 -4.00 -22.13
N ASP A 140 23.40 -4.61 -22.26
CA ASP A 140 23.60 -5.91 -22.90
C ASP A 140 24.01 -6.96 -21.88
N ARG A 141 23.57 -8.19 -22.04
CA ARG A 141 23.80 -9.30 -21.13
C ARG A 141 25.24 -9.76 -20.96
N THR A 142 26.18 -9.33 -21.81
CA THR A 142 27.57 -9.82 -21.85
C THR A 142 28.26 -9.76 -20.50
N GLN A 143 28.09 -8.67 -19.76
CA GLN A 143 28.70 -8.51 -18.44
C GLN A 143 28.00 -9.38 -17.39
N LEU A 144 26.67 -9.60 -17.48
CA LEU A 144 25.96 -10.55 -16.63
C LEU A 144 26.38 -12.01 -16.91
N ASP A 145 26.60 -12.36 -18.17
CA ASP A 145 27.11 -13.69 -18.56
C ASP A 145 28.49 -13.96 -17.94
N SER A 146 29.34 -12.91 -17.87
CA SER A 146 30.67 -12.99 -17.24
C SER A 146 30.61 -13.07 -15.73
N LEU A 147 29.72 -12.29 -15.10
CA LEU A 147 29.58 -12.21 -13.64
C LEU A 147 28.89 -13.44 -13.07
N PHE A 148 27.91 -13.99 -13.78
CA PHE A 148 27.11 -15.16 -13.39
C PHE A 148 27.08 -16.24 -14.48
N PRO A 149 28.22 -16.90 -14.78
CA PRO A 149 28.32 -17.79 -15.93
C PRO A 149 27.47 -19.08 -15.80
N ASN A 150 27.13 -19.47 -14.57
CA ASN A 150 26.39 -20.69 -14.28
C ASN A 150 25.05 -20.47 -13.56
N ARG A 151 24.72 -19.24 -13.23
CA ARG A 151 23.47 -18.89 -12.52
C ARG A 151 22.57 -18.06 -13.43
N PRO A 152 21.27 -18.39 -13.53
CA PRO A 152 20.32 -17.57 -14.27
C PRO A 152 20.13 -16.22 -13.57
N VAL A 153 20.08 -15.14 -14.37
CA VAL A 153 19.87 -13.76 -13.92
C VAL A 153 18.62 -13.21 -14.58
N ALA A 154 17.78 -12.56 -13.79
CA ALA A 154 16.62 -11.81 -14.27
C ALA A 154 16.52 -10.48 -13.50
N LEU A 155 16.73 -9.36 -14.21
CA LEU A 155 16.68 -8.01 -13.66
C LEU A 155 15.49 -7.28 -14.23
N GLN A 156 14.47 -7.03 -13.40
CA GLN A 156 13.26 -6.34 -13.82
C GLN A 156 13.48 -4.82 -13.79
N ARG A 157 13.07 -4.15 -14.87
CA ARG A 157 13.07 -2.69 -14.95
C ARG A 157 12.08 -2.09 -13.94
N ILE A 158 12.28 -0.83 -13.57
CA ILE A 158 11.47 -0.15 -12.56
C ILE A 158 9.96 -0.17 -12.88
N ASP A 159 9.61 0.03 -14.14
CA ASP A 159 8.21 0.02 -14.63
C ASP A 159 7.60 -1.39 -14.76
N GLY A 160 8.41 -2.44 -14.59
CA GLY A 160 7.96 -3.83 -14.73
C GLY A 160 7.81 -4.33 -16.17
N HIS A 161 7.89 -3.44 -17.18
CA HIS A 161 7.65 -3.78 -18.59
C HIS A 161 8.86 -4.35 -19.33
N ALA A 162 10.05 -4.32 -18.74
CA ALA A 162 11.24 -4.93 -19.32
C ALA A 162 12.01 -5.78 -18.31
N VAL A 163 12.65 -6.83 -18.80
CA VAL A 163 13.56 -7.70 -18.04
C VAL A 163 14.86 -7.85 -18.81
N LEU A 164 15.99 -7.64 -18.13
CA LEU A 164 17.30 -8.03 -18.64
C LEU A 164 17.68 -9.41 -18.10
N ALA A 165 17.90 -10.37 -18.99
CA ALA A 165 18.25 -11.75 -18.66
C ALA A 165 19.63 -12.13 -19.22
N ASN A 166 20.39 -12.93 -18.46
CA ASN A 166 21.65 -13.47 -18.95
C ASN A 166 21.44 -14.69 -19.86
N HIS A 167 22.52 -15.19 -20.46
CA HIS A 167 22.49 -16.36 -21.35
C HIS A 167 21.88 -17.61 -20.69
N VAL A 168 22.21 -17.85 -19.41
CA VAL A 168 21.70 -19.02 -18.68
C VAL A 168 20.19 -18.93 -18.52
N ALA A 169 19.66 -17.77 -18.12
CA ALA A 169 18.23 -17.55 -17.98
C ALA A 169 17.48 -17.71 -19.31
N LEU A 170 17.98 -17.08 -20.39
CA LEU A 170 17.37 -17.20 -21.72
C LEU A 170 17.34 -18.66 -22.21
N ARG A 171 18.42 -19.42 -21.98
CA ARG A 171 18.50 -20.84 -22.33
C ARG A 171 17.51 -21.67 -21.52
N MET A 172 17.49 -21.53 -20.20
CA MET A 172 16.60 -22.30 -19.30
C MET A 172 15.12 -22.07 -19.62
N THR A 173 14.77 -20.84 -20.01
CA THR A 173 13.39 -20.46 -20.33
C THR A 173 13.02 -20.68 -21.80
N GLY A 174 13.96 -21.17 -22.64
CA GLY A 174 13.73 -21.42 -24.06
C GLY A 174 13.67 -20.14 -24.92
N LEU A 175 13.98 -18.98 -24.36
CA LEU A 175 13.87 -17.68 -25.03
C LEU A 175 15.12 -17.31 -25.85
N LEU A 176 16.23 -18.04 -25.67
CA LEU A 176 17.48 -17.79 -26.41
C LEU A 176 17.29 -17.86 -27.94
N ASN A 177 16.51 -18.82 -28.39
CA ASN A 177 16.24 -19.07 -29.82
C ASN A 177 14.77 -18.84 -30.19
N ALA A 178 13.99 -18.19 -29.33
CA ALA A 178 12.59 -17.92 -29.59
C ALA A 178 12.44 -16.96 -30.78
N GLY A 179 11.40 -17.18 -31.60
CA GLY A 179 10.96 -16.26 -32.65
C GLY A 179 10.18 -15.07 -32.07
N GLU A 180 9.19 -14.60 -32.81
CA GLU A 180 8.26 -13.57 -32.34
C GLU A 180 7.42 -14.07 -31.17
N ILE A 181 7.21 -13.22 -30.19
CA ILE A 181 6.36 -13.48 -29.02
C ILE A 181 5.16 -12.52 -29.10
N PRO A 182 3.92 -13.03 -29.06
CA PRO A 182 2.75 -12.19 -29.11
C PRO A 182 2.75 -11.14 -27.97
N GLY A 183 2.58 -9.87 -28.34
CA GLY A 183 2.55 -8.77 -27.38
C GLY A 183 3.89 -8.45 -26.71
N GLY A 184 5.02 -8.96 -27.25
CA GLY A 184 6.33 -8.72 -26.67
C GLY A 184 7.45 -8.66 -27.68
N GLU A 185 8.62 -8.14 -27.25
CA GLU A 185 9.80 -8.01 -28.09
C GLU A 185 11.05 -8.57 -27.39
N ILE A 186 11.89 -9.29 -28.16
CA ILE A 186 13.25 -9.69 -27.75
C ILE A 186 14.24 -8.80 -28.50
N LEU A 187 14.90 -7.89 -27.80
CA LEU A 187 15.89 -7.02 -28.43
C LEU A 187 17.09 -7.85 -28.88
N ARG A 188 17.55 -7.60 -30.12
CA ARG A 188 18.62 -8.37 -30.75
C ARG A 188 19.77 -7.49 -31.20
N ARG A 189 20.97 -8.05 -31.14
CA ARG A 189 22.18 -7.46 -31.73
C ARG A 189 22.15 -7.57 -33.27
N ALA A 190 23.07 -6.92 -33.93
CA ALA A 190 23.20 -6.97 -35.42
C ALA A 190 23.45 -8.36 -35.95
N ASP A 191 24.02 -9.28 -35.17
CA ASP A 191 24.25 -10.69 -35.50
C ASP A 191 23.00 -11.58 -35.25
N GLY A 192 21.87 -10.98 -34.82
CA GLY A 192 20.63 -11.68 -34.53
C GLY A 192 20.55 -12.31 -33.15
N GLN A 193 21.63 -12.28 -32.34
CA GLN A 193 21.61 -12.83 -30.99
C GLN A 193 20.84 -11.90 -30.03
N PRO A 194 20.09 -12.44 -29.06
CA PRO A 194 19.43 -11.64 -28.03
C PRO A 194 20.42 -10.79 -27.21
N THR A 195 20.13 -9.51 -27.04
CA THR A 195 20.86 -8.63 -26.10
C THR A 195 20.68 -9.03 -24.64
N GLY A 196 19.62 -9.78 -24.36
CA GLY A 196 19.15 -10.10 -23.00
C GLY A 196 17.92 -9.28 -22.59
N VAL A 197 17.64 -8.17 -23.26
CA VAL A 197 16.47 -7.35 -22.96
C VAL A 197 15.23 -7.95 -23.61
N LEU A 198 14.23 -8.19 -22.77
CA LEU A 198 12.91 -8.70 -23.11
C LEU A 198 11.89 -7.63 -22.72
N ILE A 199 10.91 -7.36 -23.58
CA ILE A 199 9.90 -6.31 -23.37
C ILE A 199 8.51 -6.95 -23.36
N ASP A 200 7.63 -6.49 -22.48
CA ASP A 200 6.22 -6.86 -22.32
C ASP A 200 6.00 -8.39 -22.34
N GLY A 201 5.22 -8.94 -23.24
CA GLY A 201 4.93 -10.38 -23.31
C GLY A 201 6.16 -11.28 -23.35
N ALA A 202 7.32 -10.81 -23.82
CA ALA A 202 8.58 -11.54 -23.74
C ALA A 202 9.15 -11.56 -22.32
N ALA A 203 9.07 -10.43 -21.59
CA ALA A 203 9.42 -10.34 -20.18
C ALA A 203 8.51 -11.26 -19.35
N ASP A 204 7.20 -11.18 -19.56
CA ASP A 204 6.22 -12.03 -18.88
C ASP A 204 6.48 -13.51 -19.12
N SER A 205 6.82 -13.88 -20.36
CA SER A 205 7.19 -15.25 -20.72
C SER A 205 8.41 -15.77 -19.97
N LEU A 206 9.39 -14.92 -19.65
CA LEU A 206 10.52 -15.29 -18.83
C LEU A 206 10.12 -15.41 -17.36
N LEU A 207 9.44 -14.39 -16.82
CA LEU A 207 9.04 -14.32 -15.42
C LEU A 207 8.14 -15.51 -15.02
N ALA A 208 7.20 -15.91 -15.90
CA ALA A 208 6.32 -17.06 -15.68
C ALA A 208 7.06 -18.41 -15.60
N ARG A 209 8.31 -18.47 -16.11
CA ARG A 209 9.14 -19.67 -16.05
C ARG A 209 10.12 -19.71 -14.89
N ILE A 210 10.25 -18.62 -14.13
CA ILE A 210 10.99 -18.59 -12.87
C ILE A 210 10.21 -19.42 -11.85
N PRO A 211 10.84 -20.34 -11.13
CA PRO A 211 10.16 -21.10 -10.09
C PRO A 211 9.46 -20.19 -9.09
N GLN A 212 8.20 -20.47 -8.81
CA GLN A 212 7.46 -19.71 -7.80
C GLN A 212 8.01 -20.03 -6.42
N PRO A 213 8.05 -19.03 -5.51
CA PRO A 213 8.49 -19.25 -4.13
C PRO A 213 7.62 -20.29 -3.43
N SER A 214 8.24 -21.19 -2.70
CA SER A 214 7.55 -22.13 -1.81
C SER A 214 6.84 -21.39 -0.67
N GLN A 215 5.88 -22.02 -0.03
CA GLN A 215 5.19 -21.46 1.15
C GLN A 215 6.18 -21.12 2.27
N ALA A 216 7.25 -21.90 2.45
CA ALA A 216 8.28 -21.63 3.44
C ALA A 216 9.10 -20.37 3.11
N GLU A 217 9.42 -20.15 1.82
CA GLU A 217 10.10 -18.92 1.38
C GLU A 217 9.20 -17.70 1.52
N LYS A 218 7.92 -17.81 1.17
CA LYS A 218 6.92 -16.76 1.38
C LYS A 218 6.80 -16.41 2.87
N ALA A 219 6.71 -17.41 3.74
CA ALA A 219 6.63 -17.22 5.19
C ALA A 219 7.87 -16.50 5.75
N ALA A 220 9.07 -16.90 5.34
CA ALA A 220 10.31 -16.25 5.75
C ALA A 220 10.38 -14.79 5.28
N ALA A 221 9.96 -14.52 4.05
CA ALA A 221 9.92 -13.18 3.48
C ALA A 221 8.91 -12.28 4.22
N LEU A 222 7.72 -12.78 4.53
CA LEU A 222 6.69 -12.04 5.29
C LEU A 222 7.18 -11.68 6.71
N LYS A 223 7.89 -12.59 7.38
CA LYS A 223 8.51 -12.31 8.70
C LYS A 223 9.53 -11.18 8.64
N GLN A 224 10.31 -11.10 7.56
CA GLN A 224 11.26 -10.01 7.36
C GLN A 224 10.53 -8.69 7.03
N ALA A 225 9.53 -8.74 6.16
CA ALA A 225 8.77 -7.56 5.74
C ALA A 225 8.06 -6.88 6.91
N GLN A 226 7.42 -7.64 7.81
CA GLN A 226 6.71 -7.05 8.95
C GLN A 226 7.63 -6.23 9.85
N ALA A 227 8.90 -6.61 10.03
CA ALA A 227 9.83 -5.83 10.86
C ALA A 227 10.03 -4.42 10.30
N ASN A 228 10.15 -4.28 8.96
CA ASN A 228 10.29 -2.99 8.30
C ASN A 228 9.01 -2.15 8.43
N LEU A 229 7.85 -2.78 8.25
CA LEU A 229 6.55 -2.11 8.31
C LEU A 229 6.23 -1.61 9.73
N LEU A 230 6.49 -2.45 10.74
CA LEU A 230 6.32 -2.07 12.15
C LEU A 230 7.29 -0.95 12.56
N ALA A 231 8.53 -0.95 12.05
CA ALA A 231 9.48 0.14 12.27
C ALA A 231 9.05 1.45 11.62
N ALA A 232 8.29 1.39 10.53
CA ALA A 232 7.67 2.55 9.89
C ALA A 232 6.38 3.03 10.58
N GLY A 233 5.88 2.30 11.59
CA GLY A 233 4.63 2.61 12.31
C GLY A 233 3.36 2.06 11.65
N LEU A 234 3.49 1.24 10.63
CA LEU A 234 2.36 0.55 10.01
C LEU A 234 1.94 -0.64 10.87
N THR A 235 0.72 -0.63 11.39
CA THR A 235 0.14 -1.71 12.19
C THR A 235 -0.84 -2.56 11.39
N THR A 236 -1.38 -1.99 10.32
CA THR A 236 -2.29 -2.67 9.38
C THR A 236 -1.91 -2.33 7.94
N VAL A 237 -1.86 -3.33 7.07
CA VAL A 237 -1.62 -3.13 5.65
C VAL A 237 -2.63 -3.91 4.82
N THR A 238 -2.97 -3.38 3.65
CA THR A 238 -3.78 -4.09 2.67
C THR A 238 -2.88 -4.84 1.70
N ASP A 239 -3.20 -6.08 1.35
CA ASP A 239 -2.55 -6.80 0.25
C ASP A 239 -3.56 -6.98 -0.90
N ALA A 240 -3.34 -6.24 -1.96
CA ALA A 240 -4.29 -6.10 -3.08
C ALA A 240 -4.00 -7.11 -4.19
N GLY A 241 -4.59 -8.30 -4.05
CA GLY A 241 -4.55 -9.32 -5.10
C GLY A 241 -3.80 -10.59 -4.70
N LEU A 242 -4.34 -11.34 -3.74
CA LEU A 242 -3.83 -12.63 -3.31
C LEU A 242 -4.68 -13.80 -3.80
N ASP A 243 -4.07 -14.94 -3.99
CA ASP A 243 -4.79 -16.20 -4.12
C ASP A 243 -5.13 -16.78 -2.74
N VAL A 244 -6.17 -17.59 -2.65
CA VAL A 244 -6.66 -18.11 -1.35
C VAL A 244 -5.61 -18.93 -0.60
N GLU A 245 -4.67 -19.55 -1.30
CA GLU A 245 -3.55 -20.27 -0.69
C GLU A 245 -2.59 -19.33 0.06
N ASP A 246 -2.40 -18.12 -0.45
CA ASP A 246 -1.57 -17.09 0.20
C ASP A 246 -2.32 -16.43 1.36
N ILE A 247 -3.64 -16.24 1.22
CA ILE A 247 -4.49 -15.80 2.34
C ILE A 247 -4.48 -16.84 3.47
N ALA A 248 -4.55 -18.12 3.14
CA ALA A 248 -4.43 -19.21 4.13
C ALA A 248 -3.05 -19.27 4.79
N LEU A 249 -1.97 -18.94 4.06
CA LEU A 249 -0.63 -18.79 4.64
C LEU A 249 -0.60 -17.67 5.69
N LEU A 250 -1.18 -16.49 5.38
CA LEU A 250 -1.27 -15.39 6.34
C LEU A 250 -2.03 -15.81 7.61
N ASP A 251 -3.17 -16.50 7.46
CA ASP A 251 -3.96 -17.02 8.59
C ASP A 251 -3.14 -18.00 9.45
N SER A 252 -2.38 -18.89 8.81
CA SER A 252 -1.48 -19.81 9.49
C SER A 252 -0.36 -19.12 10.27
N LEU A 253 0.25 -18.08 9.68
CA LEU A 253 1.31 -17.29 10.32
C LEU A 253 0.78 -16.46 11.49
N HIS A 254 -0.44 -15.94 11.41
CA HIS A 254 -1.13 -15.32 12.54
C HIS A 254 -1.39 -16.34 13.65
N GLY A 255 -1.88 -17.54 13.31
CA GLY A 255 -2.14 -18.61 14.26
C GLY A 255 -0.90 -19.12 15.00
N SER A 256 0.28 -19.10 14.35
CA SER A 256 1.55 -19.44 14.99
C SER A 256 2.21 -18.29 15.77
N GLY A 257 1.72 -17.05 15.61
CA GLY A 257 2.33 -15.85 16.16
C GLY A 257 3.58 -15.36 15.39
N ASP A 258 3.87 -15.95 14.24
CA ASP A 258 4.99 -15.57 13.38
C ASP A 258 4.75 -14.26 12.63
N LEU A 259 3.49 -13.93 12.37
CA LEU A 259 3.03 -12.67 11.81
C LEU A 259 2.12 -11.99 12.83
N VAL A 260 2.48 -10.81 13.30
CA VAL A 260 1.67 -10.02 14.22
C VAL A 260 0.95 -8.85 13.53
N LEU A 261 1.52 -8.36 12.41
CA LEU A 261 0.97 -7.29 11.59
C LEU A 261 -0.46 -7.64 11.14
N ARG A 262 -1.42 -6.70 11.26
CA ARG A 262 -2.76 -6.91 10.71
C ARG A 262 -2.74 -6.81 9.20
N VAL A 263 -3.46 -7.71 8.54
CA VAL A 263 -3.53 -7.75 7.08
C VAL A 263 -4.99 -7.71 6.64
N VAL A 264 -5.25 -6.83 5.67
CA VAL A 264 -6.49 -6.82 4.90
C VAL A 264 -6.19 -7.38 3.52
N ALA A 265 -6.63 -8.59 3.24
CA ALA A 265 -6.35 -9.26 1.98
C ALA A 265 -7.51 -9.12 0.99
N MET A 266 -7.20 -8.74 -0.25
CA MET A 266 -8.15 -8.76 -1.36
C MET A 266 -7.85 -9.96 -2.25
N ALA A 267 -8.83 -10.83 -2.49
CA ALA A 267 -8.63 -12.00 -3.32
C ALA A 267 -8.56 -11.63 -4.81
N ASN A 268 -7.74 -12.35 -5.59
CA ASN A 268 -7.75 -12.26 -7.05
C ASN A 268 -9.09 -12.77 -7.62
N PRO A 269 -9.63 -12.18 -8.71
CA PRO A 269 -10.90 -12.57 -9.31
C PRO A 269 -10.75 -13.82 -10.20
N LYS A 270 -10.36 -14.93 -9.59
CA LYS A 270 -10.21 -16.25 -10.23
C LYS A 270 -11.31 -17.19 -9.76
N GLU A 271 -11.73 -18.12 -10.62
CA GLU A 271 -12.82 -19.07 -10.29
C GLU A 271 -12.56 -19.82 -8.99
N ALA A 272 -11.34 -20.33 -8.79
CA ALA A 272 -10.98 -21.04 -7.56
C ALA A 272 -11.15 -20.16 -6.31
N ASN A 273 -10.76 -18.89 -6.40
CA ASN A 273 -10.89 -17.94 -5.29
C ASN A 273 -12.36 -17.57 -5.03
N PHE A 274 -13.18 -17.37 -6.08
CA PHE A 274 -14.61 -17.12 -5.90
C PHE A 274 -15.29 -18.28 -5.14
N VAL A 275 -15.01 -19.53 -5.53
CA VAL A 275 -15.59 -20.72 -4.87
C VAL A 275 -15.12 -20.79 -3.42
N ALA A 276 -13.82 -20.75 -3.17
CA ALA A 276 -13.26 -20.89 -1.83
C ALA A 276 -13.70 -19.76 -0.87
N MET A 277 -13.74 -18.53 -1.37
CA MET A 277 -14.22 -17.39 -0.57
C MET A 277 -15.72 -17.50 -0.25
N ALA A 278 -16.55 -17.90 -1.20
CA ALA A 278 -17.99 -18.08 -0.98
C ALA A 278 -18.27 -19.23 0.01
N GLU A 279 -17.61 -20.38 -0.15
CA GLU A 279 -17.78 -21.55 0.74
C GLU A 279 -17.35 -21.25 2.18
N ARG A 280 -16.25 -20.50 2.37
CA ARG A 280 -15.75 -20.12 3.68
C ARG A 280 -16.50 -18.91 4.28
N GLY A 281 -17.06 -18.02 3.48
CA GLY A 281 -17.54 -16.70 3.90
C GLY A 281 -16.41 -15.69 4.13
N GLY A 282 -15.24 -15.91 3.51
CA GLY A 282 -14.01 -15.13 3.69
C GLY A 282 -13.31 -15.35 5.04
N TRP A 283 -12.38 -14.46 5.40
CA TRP A 283 -11.70 -14.45 6.70
C TRP A 283 -12.09 -13.20 7.48
N LYS A 284 -12.46 -13.37 8.74
CA LYS A 284 -12.80 -12.31 9.71
C LYS A 284 -12.21 -12.69 11.06
N THR A 285 -10.90 -12.54 11.19
CA THR A 285 -10.22 -12.73 12.47
C THR A 285 -9.77 -11.38 13.02
N GLU A 286 -9.19 -11.37 14.20
CA GLU A 286 -8.67 -10.14 14.78
C GLU A 286 -7.51 -9.54 13.99
N ARG A 287 -6.75 -10.36 13.25
CA ARG A 287 -5.54 -9.94 12.51
C ARG A 287 -5.64 -10.10 11.00
N LEU A 288 -6.63 -10.84 10.49
CA LEU A 288 -6.83 -11.05 9.06
C LEU A 288 -8.27 -10.74 8.66
N MET A 289 -8.44 -9.74 7.81
CA MET A 289 -9.68 -9.42 7.12
C MET A 289 -9.53 -9.76 5.64
N ALA A 290 -10.28 -10.74 5.12
CA ALA A 290 -10.33 -11.01 3.68
C ALA A 290 -11.81 -11.13 3.28
N GLN A 291 -12.39 -9.98 2.91
CA GLN A 291 -13.81 -9.80 2.57
C GLN A 291 -13.97 -9.03 1.25
N SER A 292 -12.91 -8.98 0.45
CA SER A 292 -12.87 -8.19 -0.77
C SER A 292 -12.16 -8.91 -1.91
N PHE A 293 -12.46 -8.47 -3.14
CA PHE A 293 -11.80 -8.91 -4.37
C PHE A 293 -11.16 -7.72 -5.08
N LYS A 294 -9.92 -7.89 -5.57
CA LYS A 294 -9.20 -6.90 -6.38
C LYS A 294 -9.44 -7.18 -7.86
N PHE A 295 -9.95 -6.18 -8.55
CA PHE A 295 -10.14 -6.18 -10.01
C PHE A 295 -9.21 -5.16 -10.67
N TYR A 296 -8.97 -5.34 -11.97
CA TYR A 296 -8.19 -4.43 -12.79
C TYR A 296 -9.00 -4.10 -14.05
N MET A 297 -9.34 -2.79 -14.22
CA MET A 297 -10.07 -2.36 -15.41
C MET A 297 -9.12 -1.94 -16.52
N ASP A 298 -8.01 -1.26 -16.18
CA ASP A 298 -7.01 -0.77 -17.14
C ASP A 298 -5.57 -0.89 -16.60
N GLY A 299 -4.61 -0.39 -17.36
CA GLY A 299 -3.20 -0.35 -16.97
C GLY A 299 -2.75 0.99 -16.41
N ALA A 300 -1.44 1.20 -16.27
CA ALA A 300 -0.85 2.39 -15.68
C ALA A 300 -0.73 3.56 -16.66
N LEU A 301 -0.75 4.80 -16.13
CA LEU A 301 -0.63 6.02 -16.92
C LEU A 301 0.76 6.17 -17.56
N GLY A 302 1.81 5.86 -16.81
CA GLY A 302 3.21 6.01 -17.26
C GLY A 302 3.55 5.18 -18.48
N SER A 303 3.10 3.93 -18.54
CA SER A 303 3.25 3.01 -19.67
C SER A 303 2.23 3.25 -20.81
N ARG A 304 1.31 4.18 -20.65
CA ARG A 304 0.18 4.47 -21.55
C ARG A 304 -0.81 3.31 -21.65
N GLY A 305 -0.92 2.48 -20.60
CA GLY A 305 -1.91 1.42 -20.47
C GLY A 305 -3.25 1.91 -19.92
N ALA A 306 -3.27 3.02 -19.20
CA ALA A 306 -4.51 3.59 -18.65
C ALA A 306 -5.50 3.98 -19.76
N ALA A 307 -6.76 3.56 -19.63
CA ALA A 307 -7.78 3.79 -20.64
C ALA A 307 -8.39 5.19 -20.51
N LEU A 308 -8.13 6.04 -21.52
CA LEU A 308 -8.52 7.44 -21.55
C LEU A 308 -9.70 7.70 -22.50
N LEU A 309 -10.56 8.65 -22.16
CA LEU A 309 -11.64 9.14 -23.04
C LEU A 309 -11.08 9.84 -24.28
N GLU A 310 -9.96 10.54 -24.16
CA GLU A 310 -9.25 11.19 -25.26
C GLU A 310 -7.85 10.56 -25.42
N PRO A 311 -7.25 10.60 -26.63
CA PRO A 311 -5.91 10.05 -26.83
C PRO A 311 -4.87 10.66 -25.90
N TYR A 312 -3.81 9.91 -25.61
CA TYR A 312 -2.61 10.43 -24.96
C TYR A 312 -2.04 11.61 -25.75
N ASP A 313 -1.64 12.68 -25.05
CA ASP A 313 -1.15 13.90 -25.69
C ASP A 313 0.17 13.65 -26.44
N ASP A 314 1.04 12.84 -25.84
CA ASP A 314 2.32 12.43 -26.42
C ASP A 314 2.25 11.20 -27.34
N ARG A 315 1.04 10.63 -27.56
CA ARG A 315 0.81 9.52 -28.48
C ARG A 315 -0.54 9.65 -29.18
N PRO A 316 -0.65 10.49 -30.21
CA PRO A 316 -1.90 10.72 -30.93
C PRO A 316 -2.56 9.43 -31.43
N GLY A 317 -3.86 9.29 -31.21
CA GLY A 317 -4.65 8.12 -31.60
C GLY A 317 -4.59 6.95 -30.61
N HIS A 318 -3.69 6.92 -29.65
CA HIS A 318 -3.62 5.90 -28.62
C HIS A 318 -4.40 6.34 -27.35
N ARG A 319 -5.25 5.46 -26.83
CA ARG A 319 -6.12 5.73 -25.67
C ARG A 319 -5.93 4.75 -24.51
N GLY A 320 -4.87 3.95 -24.53
CA GLY A 320 -4.71 2.83 -23.59
C GLY A 320 -5.61 1.65 -23.94
N LEU A 321 -5.86 0.77 -22.97
CA LEU A 321 -6.64 -0.45 -23.19
C LEU A 321 -7.37 -0.87 -21.91
N LEU A 322 -8.48 -1.59 -22.07
CA LEU A 322 -9.15 -2.28 -20.98
C LEU A 322 -8.55 -3.70 -20.86
N LEU A 323 -8.33 -4.15 -19.62
CA LEU A 323 -7.74 -5.46 -19.34
C LEU A 323 -8.75 -6.61 -19.37
N GLN A 324 -10.05 -6.28 -19.37
CA GLN A 324 -11.14 -7.27 -19.46
C GLN A 324 -12.36 -6.68 -20.13
N SER A 325 -13.28 -7.53 -20.59
CA SER A 325 -14.56 -7.07 -21.14
C SER A 325 -15.51 -6.62 -20.02
N ILE A 326 -16.38 -5.67 -20.34
CA ILE A 326 -17.36 -5.14 -19.38
C ILE A 326 -18.33 -6.25 -18.94
N GLU A 327 -18.71 -7.16 -19.84
CA GLU A 327 -19.61 -8.26 -19.55
C GLU A 327 -19.01 -9.23 -18.53
N THR A 328 -17.74 -9.59 -18.69
CA THR A 328 -17.00 -10.45 -17.74
C THR A 328 -16.91 -9.76 -16.40
N TYR A 329 -16.48 -8.50 -16.38
CA TYR A 329 -16.35 -7.70 -15.18
C TYR A 329 -17.67 -7.58 -14.41
N GLU A 330 -18.76 -7.18 -15.09
CA GLU A 330 -20.07 -7.04 -14.46
C GLU A 330 -20.59 -8.37 -13.92
N SER A 331 -20.39 -9.48 -14.65
CA SER A 331 -20.79 -10.82 -14.19
C SER A 331 -20.08 -11.22 -12.90
N GLN A 332 -18.76 -10.99 -12.81
CA GLN A 332 -17.97 -11.28 -11.62
C GLN A 332 -18.40 -10.41 -10.44
N LEU A 333 -18.65 -9.11 -10.66
CA LEU A 333 -19.13 -8.20 -9.63
C LEU A 333 -20.50 -8.58 -9.08
N ARG A 334 -21.44 -8.98 -9.94
CA ARG A 334 -22.77 -9.45 -9.51
C ARG A 334 -22.65 -10.69 -8.63
N ARG A 335 -21.71 -11.60 -8.94
CA ARG A 335 -21.42 -12.77 -8.12
C ARG A 335 -20.96 -12.36 -6.72
N ILE A 336 -19.88 -11.57 -6.62
CA ILE A 336 -19.36 -11.16 -5.31
C ILE A 336 -20.35 -10.29 -4.53
N HIS A 337 -21.18 -9.50 -5.22
CA HIS A 337 -22.24 -8.72 -4.58
C HIS A 337 -23.28 -9.63 -3.93
N ALA A 338 -23.70 -10.70 -4.63
CA ALA A 338 -24.63 -11.70 -4.10
C ALA A 338 -24.07 -12.43 -2.87
N ASP A 339 -22.75 -12.71 -2.87
CA ASP A 339 -22.03 -13.36 -1.78
C ASP A 339 -21.67 -12.40 -0.62
N GLY A 340 -21.96 -11.09 -0.77
CA GLY A 340 -21.73 -10.08 0.26
C GLY A 340 -20.32 -9.51 0.35
N PHE A 341 -19.46 -9.79 -0.63
CA PHE A 341 -18.08 -9.28 -0.66
C PHE A 341 -17.98 -7.85 -1.22
N GLN A 342 -16.91 -7.17 -0.83
CA GLN A 342 -16.52 -5.86 -1.34
C GLN A 342 -15.76 -6.02 -2.67
N ALA A 343 -16.00 -5.10 -3.61
CA ALA A 343 -15.17 -4.91 -4.79
C ALA A 343 -14.15 -3.78 -4.56
N ALA A 344 -12.91 -4.00 -5.00
CA ALA A 344 -11.85 -3.01 -5.08
C ALA A 344 -11.30 -3.05 -6.51
N THR A 345 -11.58 -2.01 -7.32
CA THR A 345 -11.23 -2.02 -8.75
C THR A 345 -10.20 -0.95 -9.07
N HIS A 346 -9.04 -1.39 -9.57
CA HIS A 346 -8.05 -0.51 -10.18
C HIS A 346 -8.64 0.18 -11.41
N ALA A 347 -8.66 1.50 -11.39
CA ALA A 347 -9.04 2.34 -12.51
C ALA A 347 -8.24 3.64 -12.48
N ILE A 348 -7.32 3.79 -13.42
CA ILE A 348 -6.41 4.94 -13.52
C ILE A 348 -6.91 5.95 -14.56
N GLY A 349 -7.29 5.49 -15.74
CA GLY A 349 -7.79 6.37 -16.80
C GLY A 349 -9.25 6.77 -16.61
N ASP A 350 -9.61 7.96 -17.10
CA ASP A 350 -10.96 8.52 -16.97
C ASP A 350 -12.02 7.71 -17.72
N SER A 351 -11.65 6.97 -18.77
CA SER A 351 -12.55 6.03 -19.45
C SER A 351 -12.79 4.79 -18.59
N ALA A 352 -11.75 4.21 -17.98
CA ALA A 352 -11.89 3.08 -17.08
C ALA A 352 -12.69 3.46 -15.83
N ALA A 353 -12.40 4.61 -15.23
CA ALA A 353 -13.12 5.12 -14.07
C ALA A 353 -14.62 5.27 -14.34
N ARG A 354 -14.99 5.86 -15.50
CA ARG A 354 -16.39 5.99 -15.92
C ARG A 354 -17.07 4.63 -16.05
N LEU A 355 -16.42 3.67 -16.70
CA LEU A 355 -16.96 2.31 -16.86
C LEU A 355 -17.15 1.59 -15.52
N VAL A 356 -16.21 1.75 -14.59
CA VAL A 356 -16.34 1.20 -13.24
C VAL A 356 -17.53 1.81 -12.51
N LEU A 357 -17.66 3.14 -12.54
CA LEU A 357 -18.82 3.84 -11.96
C LEU A 357 -20.13 3.36 -12.57
N ASP A 358 -20.22 3.24 -13.91
CA ASP A 358 -21.41 2.77 -14.61
C ASP A 358 -21.84 1.37 -14.14
N VAL A 359 -20.88 0.45 -13.98
CA VAL A 359 -21.17 -0.92 -13.52
C VAL A 359 -21.53 -0.94 -12.04
N TYR A 360 -20.79 -0.21 -11.21
CA TYR A 360 -21.07 -0.13 -9.77
C TYR A 360 -22.46 0.43 -9.49
N GLU A 361 -22.84 1.52 -10.15
CA GLU A 361 -24.18 2.13 -10.03
C GLU A 361 -25.31 1.18 -10.43
N ARG A 362 -25.13 0.42 -11.52
CA ARG A 362 -26.13 -0.58 -11.94
C ARG A 362 -26.31 -1.73 -10.94
N ILE A 363 -25.25 -2.06 -10.19
CA ILE A 363 -25.30 -3.18 -9.22
C ILE A 363 -25.76 -2.67 -7.86
N LEU A 364 -25.23 -1.54 -7.40
CA LEU A 364 -25.47 -1.01 -6.06
C LEU A 364 -26.78 -0.23 -5.94
N GLY A 365 -27.24 0.40 -7.02
CA GLY A 365 -28.55 1.06 -7.07
C GLY A 365 -28.63 2.40 -6.33
N GLY A 366 -27.51 3.03 -5.99
CA GLY A 366 -27.43 4.34 -5.32
C GLY A 366 -26.67 4.27 -3.98
N PRO A 367 -26.96 5.18 -3.03
CA PRO A 367 -26.26 5.22 -1.73
C PRO A 367 -26.39 3.91 -0.97
N ASN A 368 -25.28 3.40 -0.45
CA ASN A 368 -25.20 2.08 0.20
C ASN A 368 -24.03 2.03 1.20
N ASP A 369 -23.94 0.91 1.94
CA ASP A 369 -22.88 0.64 2.91
C ASP A 369 -21.95 -0.53 2.49
N ARG A 370 -21.95 -0.90 1.21
CA ARG A 370 -21.13 -1.98 0.68
C ARG A 370 -19.65 -1.65 0.68
N ARG A 371 -19.30 -0.36 0.80
CA ARG A 371 -17.92 0.15 0.84
C ARG A 371 -17.08 -0.29 -0.36
N TRP A 372 -17.73 -0.42 -1.54
CA TRP A 372 -16.99 -0.74 -2.76
C TRP A 372 -16.03 0.38 -3.11
N ARG A 373 -14.85 0.02 -3.58
CA ARG A 373 -13.74 0.94 -3.76
C ARG A 373 -13.33 1.06 -5.22
N MET A 374 -12.93 2.25 -5.61
CA MET A 374 -12.12 2.49 -6.81
C MET A 374 -10.69 2.78 -6.37
N GLU A 375 -9.80 1.88 -6.72
CA GLU A 375 -8.37 2.01 -6.41
C GLU A 375 -7.72 2.94 -7.42
N HIS A 376 -6.81 3.75 -6.96
CA HIS A 376 -6.11 4.83 -7.65
C HIS A 376 -6.99 6.02 -7.95
N ALA A 377 -8.13 5.89 -8.62
CA ALA A 377 -9.01 7.00 -9.01
C ALA A 377 -8.19 8.20 -9.53
N GLN A 378 -7.18 7.91 -10.39
CA GLN A 378 -6.06 8.81 -10.63
C GLN A 378 -6.40 9.93 -11.60
N VAL A 379 -7.13 9.62 -12.69
CA VAL A 379 -7.64 10.60 -13.66
C VAL A 379 -9.15 10.48 -13.69
N ILE A 380 -9.85 11.49 -13.20
CA ILE A 380 -11.32 11.47 -13.12
C ILE A 380 -11.89 12.62 -13.97
N HIS A 381 -12.84 12.28 -14.84
CA HIS A 381 -13.54 13.33 -15.59
C HIS A 381 -14.41 14.15 -14.63
N PRO A 382 -14.50 15.49 -14.77
CA PRO A 382 -15.28 16.33 -13.85
C PRO A 382 -16.74 15.91 -13.70
N ASP A 383 -17.36 15.41 -14.76
CA ASP A 383 -18.76 14.94 -14.72
C ASP A 383 -18.93 13.67 -13.88
N ASP A 384 -17.85 12.95 -13.59
CA ASP A 384 -17.89 11.70 -12.85
C ASP A 384 -17.54 11.87 -11.35
N VAL A 385 -16.97 13.00 -10.94
CA VAL A 385 -16.55 13.24 -9.54
C VAL A 385 -17.71 13.11 -8.56
N ALA A 386 -18.85 13.75 -8.85
CA ALA A 386 -20.02 13.73 -7.96
C ALA A 386 -20.67 12.33 -7.83
N ARG A 387 -20.38 11.41 -8.75
CA ARG A 387 -20.91 10.05 -8.75
C ARG A 387 -20.37 9.21 -7.59
N PHE A 388 -19.16 9.48 -7.13
CA PHE A 388 -18.59 8.81 -5.95
C PHE A 388 -19.48 9.01 -4.72
N GLY A 389 -19.86 10.26 -4.42
CA GLY A 389 -20.76 10.57 -3.31
C GLY A 389 -22.18 10.04 -3.54
N ALA A 390 -22.72 10.21 -4.74
CA ALA A 390 -24.07 9.79 -5.09
C ALA A 390 -24.29 8.28 -4.94
N SER A 391 -23.26 7.48 -5.12
CA SER A 391 -23.31 6.00 -5.08
C SER A 391 -22.50 5.38 -3.95
N SER A 392 -22.00 6.19 -3.02
CA SER A 392 -21.17 5.74 -1.87
C SER A 392 -19.97 4.89 -2.30
N ILE A 393 -19.33 5.23 -3.43
CA ILE A 393 -18.13 4.54 -3.94
C ILE A 393 -16.90 5.22 -3.33
N ILE A 394 -16.06 4.45 -2.65
CA ILE A 394 -14.90 4.95 -1.93
C ILE A 394 -13.71 5.11 -2.91
N PRO A 395 -13.23 6.34 -3.18
CA PRO A 395 -11.95 6.51 -3.86
C PRO A 395 -10.81 6.18 -2.88
N SER A 396 -9.89 5.31 -3.29
CA SER A 396 -8.73 4.89 -2.50
C SER A 396 -7.46 5.25 -3.26
N VAL A 397 -6.69 6.22 -2.75
CA VAL A 397 -5.64 6.90 -3.51
C VAL A 397 -4.27 6.77 -2.88
N GLN A 398 -3.23 7.05 -3.68
CA GLN A 398 -1.83 6.99 -3.29
C GLN A 398 -1.19 8.37 -3.48
N PRO A 399 -1.03 9.16 -2.42
CA PRO A 399 -0.49 10.52 -2.55
C PRO A 399 0.89 10.59 -3.20
N THR A 400 1.75 9.62 -2.94
CA THR A 400 3.09 9.53 -3.53
C THR A 400 3.06 9.39 -5.06
N HIS A 401 2.04 8.75 -5.65
CA HIS A 401 1.88 8.72 -7.11
C HIS A 401 1.79 10.14 -7.72
N ALA A 402 1.16 11.08 -7.03
CA ALA A 402 1.09 12.45 -7.54
C ALA A 402 2.50 13.08 -7.64
N THR A 403 3.37 12.83 -6.68
CA THR A 403 4.71 13.43 -6.62
C THR A 403 5.76 12.63 -7.37
N SER A 404 5.57 11.34 -7.59
CA SER A 404 6.43 10.53 -8.47
C SER A 404 6.09 10.73 -9.95
N ASP A 405 4.81 10.93 -10.28
CA ASP A 405 4.32 11.05 -11.65
C ASP A 405 4.39 12.49 -12.21
N MET A 406 4.46 13.51 -11.35
CA MET A 406 4.41 14.94 -11.76
C MET A 406 5.44 15.33 -12.82
N TYR A 407 6.54 14.61 -12.90
CA TYR A 407 7.64 14.85 -13.85
C TYR A 407 7.27 14.53 -15.31
N TRP A 408 6.29 13.62 -15.50
CA TRP A 408 5.94 13.12 -16.82
C TRP A 408 4.42 13.09 -17.09
N ALA A 409 3.56 13.08 -16.07
CA ALA A 409 2.12 12.95 -16.24
C ALA A 409 1.51 14.04 -17.13
N GLY A 410 2.06 15.27 -17.06
CA GLY A 410 1.67 16.38 -17.94
C GLY A 410 1.93 16.12 -19.42
N GLN A 411 2.96 15.31 -19.74
CA GLN A 411 3.24 14.89 -21.13
C GLN A 411 2.19 13.87 -21.62
N ARG A 412 1.70 13.02 -20.74
CA ARG A 412 0.68 11.99 -21.05
C ARG A 412 -0.69 12.61 -21.29
N LEU A 413 -1.07 13.54 -20.43
CA LEU A 413 -2.43 14.07 -20.36
C LEU A 413 -2.62 15.43 -21.05
N GLY A 414 -1.52 16.17 -21.28
CA GLY A 414 -1.58 17.54 -21.75
C GLY A 414 -2.09 18.52 -20.67
N ARG A 415 -1.96 19.84 -20.94
CA ARG A 415 -2.21 20.91 -19.97
C ARG A 415 -3.64 20.96 -19.41
N GLY A 416 -4.62 20.49 -20.17
CA GLY A 416 -6.03 20.54 -19.76
C GLY A 416 -6.39 19.41 -18.80
N ARG A 417 -6.02 18.18 -19.15
CA ARG A 417 -6.42 16.97 -18.42
C ARG A 417 -5.60 16.72 -17.17
N ILE A 418 -4.34 17.18 -17.14
CA ILE A 418 -3.50 17.01 -15.94
C ILE A 418 -4.13 17.63 -14.68
N ARG A 419 -4.93 18.67 -14.81
CA ARG A 419 -5.66 19.31 -13.71
C ARG A 419 -6.77 18.44 -13.11
N ARG A 420 -7.11 17.33 -13.76
CA ARG A 420 -8.16 16.37 -13.37
C ARG A 420 -7.54 15.09 -12.80
N ALA A 421 -6.22 15.02 -12.81
CA ALA A 421 -5.48 13.91 -12.22
C ALA A 421 -5.09 14.23 -10.79
N TYR A 422 -5.07 13.22 -9.95
CA TYR A 422 -4.69 13.35 -8.54
C TYR A 422 -5.54 14.37 -7.77
N ALA A 423 -6.85 14.41 -8.08
CA ALA A 423 -7.83 15.39 -7.57
C ALA A 423 -8.34 15.00 -6.17
N TYR A 424 -7.42 14.94 -5.20
CA TYR A 424 -7.70 14.34 -3.89
C TYR A 424 -8.67 15.14 -3.04
N ALA A 425 -8.60 16.47 -3.05
CA ALA A 425 -9.54 17.30 -2.32
C ALA A 425 -10.97 17.18 -2.90
N ASP A 426 -11.11 17.20 -4.22
CA ASP A 426 -12.40 17.03 -4.88
C ASP A 426 -13.04 15.66 -4.57
N LEU A 427 -12.21 14.59 -4.57
CA LEU A 427 -12.68 13.23 -4.24
C LEU A 427 -13.05 13.09 -2.75
N ARG A 428 -12.23 13.65 -1.84
CA ARG A 428 -12.52 13.68 -0.42
C ARG A 428 -13.88 14.33 -0.14
N ASP A 429 -14.18 15.43 -0.80
CA ASP A 429 -15.40 16.20 -0.57
C ASP A 429 -16.69 15.43 -0.94
N GLN A 430 -16.58 14.39 -1.76
CA GLN A 430 -17.75 13.59 -2.14
C GLN A 430 -18.31 12.74 -0.99
N LEU A 431 -17.45 12.20 -0.15
CA LEU A 431 -17.84 11.31 0.98
C LEU A 431 -17.40 11.85 2.33
N GLY A 432 -16.68 12.98 2.38
CA GLY A 432 -16.04 13.49 3.59
C GLY A 432 -14.90 12.61 4.09
N MET A 433 -14.38 11.71 3.24
CA MET A 433 -13.26 10.82 3.54
C MET A 433 -12.47 10.45 2.30
N LEU A 434 -11.19 10.14 2.49
CA LEU A 434 -10.28 9.65 1.44
C LEU A 434 -9.25 8.71 2.08
N PRO A 435 -9.41 7.39 1.99
CA PRO A 435 -8.40 6.44 2.46
C PRO A 435 -7.14 6.53 1.60
N LEU A 436 -5.98 6.48 2.27
CA LEU A 436 -4.66 6.63 1.67
C LEU A 436 -3.88 5.33 1.78
N GLY A 437 -3.15 4.99 0.73
CA GLY A 437 -2.19 3.90 0.66
C GLY A 437 -0.92 4.34 -0.05
N THR A 438 0.04 3.44 -0.15
CA THR A 438 1.30 3.69 -0.87
C THR A 438 1.40 2.93 -2.18
N ASP A 439 0.67 1.83 -2.30
CA ASP A 439 0.86 0.84 -3.38
C ASP A 439 2.26 0.19 -3.38
N PHE A 440 2.90 0.10 -2.18
CA PHE A 440 4.22 -0.54 -2.11
C PHE A 440 4.17 -1.99 -2.63
N PRO A 441 5.16 -2.47 -3.38
CA PRO A 441 6.48 -1.90 -3.65
C PRO A 441 6.56 -1.03 -4.92
N VAL A 442 5.45 -0.45 -5.41
CA VAL A 442 5.49 0.57 -6.46
C VAL A 442 6.11 1.83 -5.89
N GLU A 443 5.64 2.24 -4.71
CA GLU A 443 6.21 3.32 -3.92
C GLU A 443 6.92 2.78 -2.66
N ASP A 444 7.47 3.68 -1.85
CA ASP A 444 8.12 3.34 -0.58
C ASP A 444 7.08 3.02 0.51
N ILE A 445 7.44 2.17 1.47
CA ILE A 445 6.63 1.86 2.65
C ILE A 445 6.54 3.02 3.67
N ASP A 446 7.32 4.09 3.51
CA ASP A 446 7.46 5.16 4.49
C ASP A 446 6.21 6.08 4.51
N PRO A 447 5.37 6.04 5.55
CA PRO A 447 4.14 6.85 5.62
C PRO A 447 4.42 8.36 5.71
N ARG A 448 5.64 8.78 6.06
CA ARG A 448 6.04 10.18 6.06
C ARG A 448 6.07 10.77 4.65
N LYS A 449 6.43 9.95 3.64
CA LYS A 449 6.36 10.33 2.23
C LYS A 449 4.90 10.51 1.78
N THR A 450 4.01 9.62 2.21
CA THR A 450 2.57 9.76 1.97
C THR A 450 2.03 11.04 2.59
N PHE A 451 2.42 11.35 3.84
CA PHE A 451 2.04 12.60 4.49
C PHE A 451 2.54 13.82 3.72
N LEU A 452 3.82 13.86 3.38
CA LEU A 452 4.43 14.96 2.63
C LEU A 452 3.75 15.18 1.28
N ALA A 453 3.56 14.11 0.50
CA ALA A 453 2.92 14.17 -0.80
C ALA A 453 1.46 14.63 -0.72
N ALA A 454 0.71 14.20 0.31
CA ALA A 454 -0.68 14.60 0.50
C ALA A 454 -0.81 16.07 0.91
N VAL A 455 0.07 16.56 1.81
CA VAL A 455 -0.06 17.88 2.45
C VAL A 455 0.68 18.97 1.67
N ALA A 456 1.94 18.72 1.28
CA ALA A 456 2.75 19.70 0.56
C ALA A 456 2.62 19.60 -0.97
N ARG A 457 2.19 18.45 -1.48
CA ARG A 457 2.16 18.18 -2.93
C ARG A 457 3.54 18.37 -3.58
N GLN A 458 4.58 18.03 -2.81
CA GLN A 458 5.99 18.12 -3.18
C GLN A 458 6.66 16.77 -2.92
N ASP A 459 7.75 16.51 -3.64
CA ASP A 459 8.64 15.41 -3.28
C ASP A 459 9.58 15.76 -2.11
N VAL A 460 10.47 14.83 -1.75
CA VAL A 460 11.41 15.01 -0.65
C VAL A 460 12.43 16.13 -0.90
N ASP A 461 12.67 16.50 -2.15
CA ASP A 461 13.58 17.56 -2.59
C ASP A 461 12.89 18.93 -2.74
N ARG A 462 11.63 19.05 -2.28
CA ARG A 462 10.80 20.27 -2.32
C ARG A 462 10.40 20.70 -3.73
N TYR A 463 10.32 19.77 -4.65
CA TYR A 463 9.88 20.05 -6.01
C TYR A 463 8.41 19.62 -6.21
N PRO A 464 7.60 20.40 -6.98
CA PRO A 464 7.86 21.78 -7.41
C PRO A 464 7.67 22.76 -6.24
N ALA A 465 8.34 23.91 -6.28
CA ALA A 465 8.34 24.86 -5.17
C ALA A 465 6.94 25.35 -4.75
N GLU A 466 6.02 25.48 -5.73
CA GLU A 466 4.61 25.86 -5.52
C GLU A 466 3.68 24.69 -5.14
N GLY A 467 4.18 23.46 -5.12
CA GLY A 467 3.37 22.25 -4.97
C GLY A 467 2.65 21.84 -6.26
N PHE A 468 2.62 20.53 -6.54
CA PHE A 468 1.93 19.97 -7.71
C PHE A 468 0.41 19.94 -7.45
N HIS A 469 -0.36 20.84 -8.09
CA HIS A 469 -1.80 21.01 -7.86
C HIS A 469 -2.11 21.18 -6.36
N LEU A 470 -1.53 22.21 -5.74
CA LEU A 470 -1.67 22.47 -4.29
C LEU A 470 -3.12 22.69 -3.86
N ASP A 471 -4.01 23.12 -4.77
CA ASP A 471 -5.46 23.19 -4.55
C ASP A 471 -6.10 21.82 -4.26
N GLN A 472 -5.43 20.73 -4.58
CA GLN A 472 -5.84 19.36 -4.30
C GLN A 472 -5.12 18.75 -3.08
N ALA A 473 -4.40 19.55 -2.30
CA ALA A 473 -3.75 19.09 -1.08
C ALA A 473 -4.77 18.76 0.02
N LEU A 474 -4.39 17.83 0.89
CA LEU A 474 -5.11 17.54 2.12
C LEU A 474 -4.51 18.33 3.28
N SER A 475 -5.31 18.66 4.28
CA SER A 475 -4.78 19.16 5.54
C SER A 475 -4.00 18.04 6.28
N PRO A 476 -3.08 18.37 7.20
CA PRO A 476 -2.39 17.36 8.03
C PRO A 476 -3.35 16.41 8.73
N LYS A 477 -4.48 16.92 9.25
CA LYS A 477 -5.50 16.11 9.92
C LYS A 477 -6.19 15.15 8.97
N GLU A 478 -6.57 15.59 7.78
CA GLU A 478 -7.19 14.73 6.76
C GLU A 478 -6.23 13.64 6.28
N CYS A 479 -4.95 13.98 6.14
CA CYS A 479 -3.92 13.00 5.80
C CYS A 479 -3.81 11.92 6.88
N LEU A 480 -3.72 12.30 8.17
CA LEU A 480 -3.69 11.33 9.26
C LEU A 480 -4.96 10.50 9.33
N LEU A 481 -6.15 11.10 9.16
CA LEU A 481 -7.41 10.36 9.06
C LEU A 481 -7.39 9.39 7.88
N GLY A 482 -6.82 9.79 6.74
CA GLY A 482 -6.66 8.94 5.55
C GLY A 482 -5.77 7.73 5.78
N MET A 483 -4.75 7.85 6.63
CA MET A 483 -3.84 6.77 7.03
C MET A 483 -4.27 6.04 8.32
N THR A 484 -5.46 6.32 8.85
CA THR A 484 -5.97 5.71 10.09
C THR A 484 -7.45 5.37 9.97
N LEU A 485 -8.37 6.21 10.47
CA LEU A 485 -9.80 5.95 10.54
C LEU A 485 -10.44 5.73 9.16
N TRP A 486 -10.12 6.57 8.17
CA TRP A 486 -10.71 6.41 6.83
C TRP A 486 -10.19 5.17 6.11
N ALA A 487 -8.90 4.84 6.30
CA ALA A 487 -8.34 3.58 5.82
C ALA A 487 -9.03 2.38 6.48
N ALA A 488 -9.24 2.43 7.81
CA ALA A 488 -9.95 1.37 8.54
C ALA A 488 -11.39 1.20 8.03
N LEU A 489 -12.11 2.32 7.79
CA LEU A 489 -13.46 2.29 7.20
C LEU A 489 -13.48 1.61 5.83
N ALA A 490 -12.56 1.99 4.95
CA ALA A 490 -12.44 1.39 3.62
C ALA A 490 -12.09 -0.11 3.67
N CYS A 491 -11.30 -0.50 4.66
CA CYS A 491 -10.85 -1.88 4.91
C CYS A 491 -11.81 -2.72 5.77
N GLN A 492 -12.96 -2.17 6.18
CA GLN A 492 -13.96 -2.84 7.04
C GLN A 492 -13.40 -3.26 8.42
N THR A 493 -12.41 -2.52 8.94
CA THR A 493 -11.76 -2.78 10.24
C THR A 493 -11.96 -1.66 11.26
N ASP A 494 -12.81 -0.69 10.95
CA ASP A 494 -13.07 0.53 11.75
C ASP A 494 -13.68 0.26 13.13
N SER A 495 -14.31 -0.88 13.33
CA SER A 495 -14.76 -1.35 14.65
C SER A 495 -13.61 -1.86 15.53
N LEU A 496 -12.46 -2.20 14.94
CA LEU A 496 -11.31 -2.76 15.64
C LEU A 496 -10.19 -1.73 15.85
N VAL A 497 -9.87 -0.95 14.81
CA VAL A 497 -8.68 -0.08 14.75
C VAL A 497 -8.99 1.26 14.04
N GLY A 498 -7.98 2.09 13.84
CA GLY A 498 -8.05 3.35 13.08
C GLY A 498 -8.28 4.59 13.92
N SER A 499 -8.63 4.45 15.20
CA SER A 499 -8.75 5.55 16.17
C SER A 499 -8.45 5.05 17.58
N ILE A 500 -8.07 5.95 18.50
CA ILE A 500 -7.86 5.62 19.92
C ILE A 500 -9.17 5.85 20.64
N GLU A 501 -9.94 4.79 20.81
CA GLU A 501 -11.24 4.78 21.47
C GLU A 501 -11.35 3.60 22.43
N VAL A 502 -12.06 3.81 23.55
CA VAL A 502 -12.36 2.72 24.49
C VAL A 502 -13.13 1.61 23.77
N GLY A 503 -12.60 0.38 23.86
CA GLY A 503 -13.17 -0.80 23.20
C GLY A 503 -12.53 -1.14 21.85
N LYS A 504 -11.61 -0.33 21.34
CA LYS A 504 -10.78 -0.67 20.18
C LYS A 504 -9.44 -1.29 20.58
N ARG A 505 -8.80 -1.96 19.65
CA ARG A 505 -7.46 -2.52 19.82
C ARG A 505 -6.44 -1.41 20.07
N ALA A 506 -5.51 -1.66 20.95
CA ALA A 506 -4.44 -0.73 21.27
C ALA A 506 -3.30 -0.84 20.24
N ASP A 507 -3.64 -0.56 18.97
CA ASP A 507 -2.70 -0.40 17.88
C ASP A 507 -2.29 1.08 17.82
N LEU A 508 -1.05 1.38 18.20
CA LEU A 508 -0.59 2.74 18.48
C LEU A 508 0.82 2.96 17.94
N ILE A 509 1.12 4.19 17.57
CA ILE A 509 2.49 4.64 17.36
C ILE A 509 2.83 5.80 18.30
N VAL A 510 4.07 5.82 18.75
CA VAL A 510 4.67 6.92 19.51
C VAL A 510 5.69 7.61 18.63
N VAL A 511 5.51 8.90 18.40
CA VAL A 511 6.40 9.71 17.55
C VAL A 511 7.02 10.86 18.33
N ASP A 512 8.19 11.31 17.89
CA ASP A 512 8.98 12.35 18.56
C ASP A 512 8.40 13.77 18.40
N ARG A 513 7.50 13.97 17.45
CA ARG A 513 6.84 15.26 17.21
C ARG A 513 5.43 15.09 16.66
N ASP A 514 4.59 16.05 16.92
CA ASP A 514 3.21 16.09 16.43
C ASP A 514 3.16 16.53 14.96
N TRP A 515 2.72 15.64 14.06
CA TRP A 515 2.59 15.92 12.62
C TRP A 515 1.49 16.94 12.31
N LEU A 516 0.52 17.12 13.21
CA LEU A 516 -0.53 18.14 13.08
C LEU A 516 -0.01 19.56 13.30
N LEU A 517 1.09 19.71 14.04
CA LEU A 517 1.63 21.00 14.48
C LEU A 517 2.93 21.40 13.76
N LEU A 518 3.34 20.67 12.73
CA LEU A 518 4.53 20.99 11.94
C LEU A 518 4.35 22.35 11.25
N ALA A 519 5.33 23.23 11.43
CA ALA A 519 5.34 24.54 10.76
C ALA A 519 5.63 24.41 9.25
N ASP A 520 6.45 23.44 8.89
CA ASP A 520 6.76 23.04 7.52
C ASP A 520 6.46 21.53 7.37
N PRO A 521 5.60 21.12 6.44
CA PRO A 521 5.29 19.69 6.23
C PRO A 521 6.53 18.82 5.99
N HIS A 522 7.62 19.36 5.43
CA HIS A 522 8.87 18.63 5.23
C HIS A 522 9.55 18.20 6.53
N GLU A 523 9.23 18.81 7.66
CA GLU A 523 9.77 18.39 8.95
C GLU A 523 9.34 16.95 9.31
N VAL A 524 8.24 16.45 8.72
CA VAL A 524 7.82 15.06 8.89
C VAL A 524 8.90 14.08 8.52
N MET A 525 9.72 14.37 7.49
CA MET A 525 10.81 13.50 7.03
C MET A 525 11.93 13.32 8.07
N THR A 526 12.03 14.22 9.06
CA THR A 526 12.96 14.11 10.19
C THR A 526 12.32 13.52 11.44
N SER A 527 11.00 13.33 11.44
CA SER A 527 10.28 12.67 12.53
C SER A 527 10.68 11.20 12.65
N ARG A 528 10.61 10.68 13.88
CA ARG A 528 10.95 9.30 14.20
C ARG A 528 9.78 8.61 14.87
N VAL A 529 9.49 7.41 14.41
CA VAL A 529 8.66 6.47 15.15
C VAL A 529 9.52 5.91 16.27
N TRP A 530 9.20 6.25 17.52
CA TRP A 530 9.91 5.74 18.69
C TRP A 530 9.40 4.38 19.12
N ALA A 531 8.09 4.16 18.96
CA ALA A 531 7.50 2.87 19.30
C ALA A 531 6.28 2.57 18.44
N THR A 532 6.07 1.29 18.19
CA THR A 532 4.84 0.75 17.61
C THR A 532 4.29 -0.31 18.56
N TYR A 533 3.03 -0.14 18.94
CA TYR A 533 2.27 -1.10 19.71
C TYR A 533 1.21 -1.75 18.82
N LEU A 534 1.02 -3.05 18.99
CA LEU A 534 -0.03 -3.82 18.35
C LEU A 534 -0.71 -4.68 19.40
N ASP A 535 -2.04 -4.57 19.54
CA ASP A 535 -2.79 -5.15 20.65
C ASP A 535 -2.18 -4.80 22.03
N GLY A 536 -1.65 -3.58 22.17
CA GLY A 536 -1.02 -3.10 23.40
C GLY A 536 0.37 -3.67 23.69
N GLU A 537 0.86 -4.60 22.90
CA GLU A 537 2.22 -5.14 23.00
C GLU A 537 3.20 -4.27 22.20
N LEU A 538 4.36 -3.99 22.77
CA LEU A 538 5.43 -3.28 22.08
C LEU A 538 6.07 -4.21 21.04
N VAL A 539 5.88 -3.90 19.77
CA VAL A 539 6.40 -4.69 18.63
C VAL A 539 7.58 -4.00 17.93
N TYR A 540 7.81 -2.73 18.20
CA TYR A 540 8.98 -1.97 17.74
C TYR A 540 9.27 -0.83 18.73
N PRO A 541 10.55 -0.58 19.12
CA PRO A 541 11.73 -1.45 18.89
C PRO A 541 11.67 -2.73 19.73
N ALA A 542 12.31 -3.78 19.24
CA ALA A 542 12.26 -5.08 19.89
C ALA A 542 12.97 -5.12 21.26
N ASP A 543 13.90 -4.20 21.53
CA ASP A 543 14.74 -4.16 22.73
C ASP A 543 14.23 -3.22 23.84
N ASN A 544 13.05 -2.62 23.68
CA ASN A 544 12.44 -1.72 24.69
C ASN A 544 13.23 -0.41 24.98
N THR A 545 14.18 0.00 24.14
CA THR A 545 15.12 1.11 24.41
C THR A 545 14.73 2.44 23.77
N PHE A 546 13.49 2.63 23.38
CA PHE A 546 13.06 3.69 22.46
C PHE A 546 12.92 5.10 23.06
N LEU A 547 12.90 5.27 24.37
CA LEU A 547 12.85 6.60 24.96
C LEU A 547 14.24 7.05 25.41
N PRO A 548 14.70 8.24 24.96
CA PRO A 548 15.99 8.79 25.38
C PRO A 548 16.08 9.11 26.87
#